data_9df85abc66921d6fa32429051069fefc
#
_entry.id   9df85abc66921d6fa32429051069fefc
#
_cell.length_a   1.000
_cell.length_b   1.000
_cell.length_c   1.000
_cell.angle_alpha   90.00
_cell.angle_beta   90.00
_cell.angle_gamma   90.00
#
_symmetry.space_group_name_H-M   'P 1'
#
loop_
_entity.id
_entity.type
_entity.pdbx_description
1 polymer ?
#
loop_
_entity_poly.entity_id
_entity_poly.type
_entity_poly.pdbx_seq_one_letter_code
_entity_poly.pdbx_strand_id
1 'polypeptide(L)'
;TQPNPGERFIYTNIVEVMGVSETQTKAVQTGGLGFGPFISTALEAGSSMMAIAPSYVRRGSPAEAAGLRRGDLIYAVNGTQLTTSNYRNYMTSLYQSPSGSYKFSFLRFEDNGEGGYSLNAYESGTAMSSVHIYDPVLHASILTDPDNSSTKSGYLVYESFDLNSQEFLEETIKDFAEAGITDLILDLRFNAGGAVAQSRWLSGCIAGAANYSKPVTKVVYNDNSTEDWKFDYGYSNDTDALGLPTDLGLDRLFVITSYNTASAAELVISSLKGIDFPVKMIGCRTEGKNVGMTVSETTYSGRRFQFSPVTFWVRNAKGWGDYKDGIEPDEYVNNDNTLTTDDADNVFPYSFSDWGNMDYNIALQWAYCDITGKTR
;
A
#
# COMPACT_ATOMS: atom_id res chain seq x y z
N THR A 1 21.73 -10.39 -27.10
CA THR A 1 20.52 -9.58 -26.99
C THR A 1 19.97 -9.86 -25.61
N GLN A 2 20.04 -8.89 -24.70
CA GLN A 2 19.35 -9.04 -23.40
C GLN A 2 17.84 -9.15 -23.69
N PRO A 3 17.11 -10.05 -23.00
CA PRO A 3 15.67 -10.11 -23.14
C PRO A 3 15.09 -8.74 -22.78
N ASN A 4 14.12 -8.29 -23.54
CA ASN A 4 13.41 -7.06 -23.28
C ASN A 4 12.76 -7.17 -21.88
N PRO A 5 13.13 -6.34 -20.90
CA PRO A 5 12.59 -6.45 -19.54
C PRO A 5 11.07 -6.29 -19.47
N GLY A 6 10.46 -5.74 -20.52
CA GLY A 6 9.01 -5.56 -20.63
C GLY A 6 8.21 -6.73 -21.20
N GLU A 7 8.83 -7.87 -21.54
CA GLU A 7 8.09 -8.98 -22.18
C GLU A 7 6.91 -9.50 -21.34
N ARG A 8 6.99 -9.42 -20.01
CA ARG A 8 5.90 -9.82 -19.12
C ARG A 8 4.72 -8.83 -19.13
N PHE A 9 4.97 -7.56 -19.50
CA PHE A 9 4.00 -6.47 -19.40
C PHE A 9 3.71 -5.79 -20.75
N ILE A 10 3.79 -6.52 -21.87
CA ILE A 10 3.55 -6.01 -23.23
C ILE A 10 2.04 -5.86 -23.51
N TYR A 11 1.31 -5.21 -22.67
CA TYR A 11 -0.08 -4.92 -22.98
C TYR A 11 -0.36 -3.43 -22.90
N THR A 12 -1.25 -2.98 -23.77
CA THR A 12 -1.83 -1.64 -23.69
C THR A 12 -3.20 -1.76 -23.07
N ASN A 13 -3.41 -1.08 -21.97
CA ASN A 13 -4.74 -0.98 -21.39
C ASN A 13 -5.49 0.17 -22.09
N ILE A 14 -6.67 -0.13 -22.63
CA ILE A 14 -7.56 0.86 -23.23
C ILE A 14 -8.86 0.85 -22.44
N VAL A 15 -9.16 1.95 -21.76
CA VAL A 15 -10.36 2.09 -20.95
C VAL A 15 -11.18 3.24 -21.48
N GLU A 16 -12.49 3.02 -21.62
CA GLU A 16 -13.42 4.13 -21.86
C GLU A 16 -13.65 4.89 -20.54
N VAL A 17 -13.34 6.19 -20.56
CA VAL A 17 -13.53 7.06 -19.39
C VAL A 17 -14.96 7.59 -19.40
N MET A 18 -15.82 7.02 -18.56
CA MET A 18 -17.19 7.46 -18.38
C MET A 18 -17.23 8.73 -17.52
N GLY A 19 -17.58 9.84 -18.15
CA GLY A 19 -18.04 11.11 -17.59
C GLY A 19 -17.51 11.54 -16.20
N VAL A 20 -16.27 12.04 -16.12
CA VAL A 20 -15.87 12.90 -15.01
C VAL A 20 -15.96 14.35 -15.50
N SER A 21 -16.78 15.15 -14.83
CA SER A 21 -16.85 16.61 -15.06
C SER A 21 -15.49 17.23 -14.76
N GLU A 22 -15.05 18.17 -15.59
CA GLU A 22 -13.76 18.89 -15.49
C GLU A 22 -13.60 19.80 -14.26
N THR A 23 -14.52 19.77 -13.31
CA THR A 23 -14.34 20.43 -12.02
C THR A 23 -13.59 19.48 -11.07
N GLN A 24 -12.28 19.48 -11.16
CA GLN A 24 -11.41 18.85 -10.17
C GLN A 24 -11.61 19.50 -8.80
N THR A 25 -12.36 18.85 -7.95
CA THR A 25 -12.21 19.00 -6.51
C THR A 25 -10.91 18.31 -6.11
N LYS A 26 -10.12 18.94 -5.25
CA LYS A 26 -8.75 18.55 -4.84
C LYS A 26 -8.60 17.15 -4.22
N ALA A 27 -9.64 16.38 -4.05
CA ALA A 27 -9.59 15.05 -3.47
C ALA A 27 -10.31 14.04 -4.35
N VAL A 28 -9.66 12.91 -4.61
CA VAL A 28 -10.28 11.79 -5.33
C VAL A 28 -11.44 11.26 -4.50
N GLN A 29 -12.57 11.12 -5.16
CA GLN A 29 -13.72 10.47 -4.57
C GLN A 29 -13.78 9.02 -5.02
N THR A 30 -13.92 8.12 -4.06
CA THR A 30 -14.18 6.70 -4.32
C THR A 30 -15.58 6.34 -3.86
N GLY A 31 -16.19 5.35 -4.49
CA GLY A 31 -17.51 4.85 -4.10
C GLY A 31 -17.40 3.56 -3.31
N GLY A 32 -18.46 3.21 -2.60
CA GLY A 32 -18.57 1.93 -1.91
C GLY A 32 -18.57 2.03 -0.39
N LEU A 33 -18.08 0.98 0.26
CA LEU A 33 -18.00 0.87 1.71
C LEU A 33 -16.60 1.17 2.27
N GLY A 34 -15.57 1.16 1.43
CA GLY A 34 -14.20 1.44 1.84
C GLY A 34 -13.43 0.23 2.37
N PHE A 35 -13.88 -0.98 2.04
CA PHE A 35 -13.14 -2.19 2.34
C PHE A 35 -12.01 -2.43 1.34
N GLY A 36 -10.88 -2.94 1.84
CA GLY A 36 -9.89 -3.64 1.03
C GLY A 36 -10.33 -5.05 0.65
N PRO A 37 -9.46 -5.81 -0.03
CA PRO A 37 -9.73 -7.21 -0.34
C PRO A 37 -10.07 -8.00 0.92
N PHE A 38 -10.95 -9.00 0.76
CA PHE A 38 -11.35 -9.87 1.86
C PHE A 38 -10.58 -11.18 1.83
N ILE A 39 -10.29 -11.67 3.01
CA ILE A 39 -9.91 -13.06 3.24
C ILE A 39 -11.08 -13.80 3.89
N SER A 40 -11.06 -15.13 3.85
CA SER A 40 -12.12 -15.95 4.44
C SER A 40 -11.57 -17.06 5.31
N THR A 41 -12.31 -17.37 6.37
CA THR A 41 -11.99 -18.49 7.26
C THR A 41 -13.27 -19.22 7.67
N ALA A 42 -13.16 -20.50 8.00
CA ALA A 42 -14.25 -21.22 8.67
C ALA A 42 -14.29 -20.78 10.14
N LEU A 43 -15.48 -20.55 10.69
CA LEU A 43 -15.64 -20.20 12.10
C LEU A 43 -15.34 -21.38 13.03
N GLU A 44 -15.64 -22.58 12.56
CA GLU A 44 -15.36 -23.84 13.28
C GLU A 44 -14.90 -24.90 12.30
N ALA A 45 -13.97 -25.75 12.70
CA ALA A 45 -13.47 -26.84 11.88
C ALA A 45 -14.63 -27.80 11.49
N GLY A 46 -14.82 -28.04 10.20
CA GLY A 46 -15.86 -28.90 9.67
C GLY A 46 -17.26 -28.26 9.60
N SER A 47 -17.41 -27.01 10.02
CA SER A 47 -18.66 -26.25 9.90
C SER A 47 -18.82 -25.68 8.49
N SER A 48 -20.08 -25.46 8.09
CA SER A 48 -20.40 -24.66 6.90
C SER A 48 -20.39 -23.17 7.16
N MET A 49 -20.22 -22.74 8.41
CA MET A 49 -20.21 -21.32 8.79
C MET A 49 -18.87 -20.67 8.46
N MET A 50 -18.94 -19.56 7.74
CA MET A 50 -17.79 -18.81 7.28
C MET A 50 -17.76 -17.41 7.89
N ALA A 51 -16.57 -16.87 8.01
CA ALA A 51 -16.36 -15.44 8.20
C ALA A 51 -15.47 -14.88 7.08
N ILE A 52 -15.65 -13.60 6.81
CA ILE A 52 -14.76 -12.83 5.92
C ILE A 52 -14.17 -11.67 6.70
N ALA A 53 -12.90 -11.37 6.48
CA ALA A 53 -12.22 -10.26 7.12
C ALA A 53 -11.66 -9.31 6.07
N PRO A 54 -11.91 -7.99 6.17
CA PRO A 54 -11.28 -7.02 5.28
C PRO A 54 -9.80 -6.91 5.61
N SER A 55 -8.95 -6.92 4.59
CA SER A 55 -7.51 -6.69 4.75
C SER A 55 -7.22 -5.31 5.31
N TYR A 56 -8.08 -4.35 5.02
CA TYR A 56 -8.12 -3.02 5.62
C TYR A 56 -9.52 -2.41 5.50
N VAL A 57 -9.74 -1.37 6.30
CA VAL A 57 -10.90 -0.48 6.21
C VAL A 57 -10.33 0.94 6.05
N ARG A 58 -10.72 1.65 4.99
CA ARG A 58 -10.20 2.99 4.71
C ARG A 58 -10.72 4.01 5.70
N ARG A 59 -9.88 4.94 6.07
CA ARG A 59 -10.24 6.10 6.90
C ARG A 59 -11.32 6.93 6.20
N GLY A 60 -12.23 7.51 6.99
CA GLY A 60 -13.35 8.31 6.47
C GLY A 60 -14.39 7.54 5.67
N SER A 61 -14.30 6.21 5.60
CA SER A 61 -15.21 5.37 4.82
C SER A 61 -16.51 5.04 5.56
N PRO A 62 -17.57 4.65 4.83
CA PRO A 62 -18.81 4.19 5.44
C PRO A 62 -18.66 2.98 6.36
N ALA A 63 -17.73 2.07 6.07
CA ALA A 63 -17.46 0.91 6.91
C ALA A 63 -16.80 1.32 8.25
N GLU A 64 -15.82 2.24 8.20
CA GLU A 64 -15.21 2.80 9.42
C GLU A 64 -16.25 3.55 10.25
N ALA A 65 -17.04 4.41 9.62
CA ALA A 65 -18.11 5.15 10.32
C ALA A 65 -19.16 4.23 10.97
N ALA A 66 -19.34 3.03 10.43
CA ALA A 66 -20.21 1.99 11.01
C ALA A 66 -19.53 1.19 12.14
N GLY A 67 -18.26 1.50 12.47
CA GLY A 67 -17.50 0.90 13.56
C GLY A 67 -16.70 -0.35 13.16
N LEU A 68 -16.57 -0.63 11.88
CA LEU A 68 -15.74 -1.71 11.37
C LEU A 68 -14.27 -1.28 11.26
N ARG A 69 -13.36 -2.22 11.44
CA ARG A 69 -11.92 -2.03 11.29
C ARG A 69 -11.25 -3.29 10.72
N ARG A 70 -10.00 -3.14 10.36
CA ARG A 70 -9.17 -4.25 9.93
C ARG A 70 -9.25 -5.40 10.95
N GLY A 71 -9.34 -6.63 10.44
CA GLY A 71 -9.34 -7.84 11.25
C GLY A 71 -10.67 -8.24 11.86
N ASP A 72 -11.73 -7.47 11.69
CA ASP A 72 -13.06 -7.88 12.08
C ASP A 72 -13.50 -9.10 11.25
N LEU A 73 -13.90 -10.17 11.92
CA LEU A 73 -14.39 -11.40 11.29
C LEU A 73 -15.90 -11.27 11.06
N ILE A 74 -16.30 -10.78 9.90
CA ILE A 74 -17.71 -10.62 9.53
C ILE A 74 -18.30 -11.99 9.23
N TYR A 75 -19.29 -12.41 10.02
CA TYR A 75 -19.95 -13.70 9.87
C TYR A 75 -21.41 -13.60 9.40
N ALA A 76 -22.01 -12.41 9.44
CA ALA A 76 -23.33 -12.19 8.84
C ALA A 76 -23.44 -10.79 8.23
N VAL A 77 -24.24 -10.68 7.16
CA VAL A 77 -24.52 -9.41 6.46
C VAL A 77 -26.04 -9.26 6.36
N ASN A 78 -26.58 -8.14 6.88
CA ASN A 78 -28.01 -7.87 6.94
C ASN A 78 -28.81 -9.05 7.55
N GLY A 79 -28.28 -9.66 8.62
CA GLY A 79 -28.89 -10.82 9.27
C GLY A 79 -28.72 -12.15 8.54
N THR A 80 -28.11 -12.15 7.35
CA THR A 80 -27.84 -13.39 6.61
C THR A 80 -26.48 -13.94 7.02
N GLN A 81 -26.45 -15.13 7.61
CA GLN A 81 -25.25 -15.87 7.99
C GLN A 81 -24.36 -16.19 6.76
N LEU A 82 -23.08 -15.99 6.87
CA LEU A 82 -22.12 -16.41 5.85
C LEU A 82 -21.83 -17.91 5.96
N THR A 83 -21.85 -18.56 4.82
CA THR A 83 -21.66 -20.02 4.69
C THR A 83 -20.75 -20.34 3.51
N THR A 84 -20.27 -21.57 3.43
CA THR A 84 -19.49 -22.07 2.30
C THR A 84 -20.15 -21.86 0.93
N SER A 85 -21.48 -21.69 0.90
CA SER A 85 -22.24 -21.50 -0.34
C SER A 85 -22.38 -20.04 -0.77
N ASN A 86 -22.25 -19.06 0.13
CA ASN A 86 -22.55 -17.66 -0.18
C ASN A 86 -21.41 -16.65 0.09
N TYR A 87 -20.41 -16.99 0.92
CA TYR A 87 -19.38 -16.02 1.36
C TYR A 87 -18.63 -15.36 0.20
N ARG A 88 -18.33 -16.11 -0.87
CA ARG A 88 -17.59 -15.56 -2.05
C ARG A 88 -18.37 -14.47 -2.78
N ASN A 89 -19.69 -14.63 -2.87
CA ASN A 89 -20.54 -13.61 -3.47
C ASN A 89 -20.54 -12.33 -2.63
N TYR A 90 -20.56 -12.46 -1.29
CA TYR A 90 -20.44 -11.31 -0.40
C TYR A 90 -19.06 -10.64 -0.50
N MET A 91 -17.96 -11.41 -0.50
CA MET A 91 -16.62 -10.85 -0.70
C MET A 91 -16.56 -10.01 -1.98
N THR A 92 -17.02 -10.56 -3.08
CA THR A 92 -17.01 -9.86 -4.38
C THR A 92 -17.90 -8.62 -4.36
N SER A 93 -19.15 -8.73 -3.90
CA SER A 93 -20.10 -7.63 -3.94
C SER A 93 -19.73 -6.49 -3.00
N LEU A 94 -19.22 -6.79 -1.81
CA LEU A 94 -18.82 -5.79 -0.82
C LEU A 94 -17.53 -5.05 -1.22
N TYR A 95 -16.66 -5.70 -1.98
CA TYR A 95 -15.42 -5.11 -2.45
C TYR A 95 -15.59 -4.29 -3.74
N GLN A 96 -16.25 -4.86 -4.76
CA GLN A 96 -16.23 -4.27 -6.10
C GLN A 96 -17.19 -3.10 -6.31
N SER A 97 -18.40 -3.19 -5.84
CA SER A 97 -19.39 -2.11 -6.06
C SER A 97 -20.64 -2.30 -5.19
N PRO A 98 -20.51 -2.22 -3.88
CA PRO A 98 -21.68 -2.36 -3.04
C PRO A 98 -22.63 -1.19 -3.28
N SER A 99 -23.94 -1.48 -3.28
CA SER A 99 -24.98 -0.46 -3.34
C SER A 99 -25.97 -0.69 -2.19
N GLY A 100 -26.45 0.40 -1.58
CA GLY A 100 -27.44 0.35 -0.52
C GLY A 100 -26.82 0.36 0.88
N SER A 101 -27.56 -0.16 1.84
CA SER A 101 -27.22 -0.15 3.26
C SER A 101 -26.91 -1.53 3.78
N TYR A 102 -25.90 -1.62 4.64
CA TYR A 102 -25.43 -2.86 5.20
C TYR A 102 -25.32 -2.75 6.72
N LYS A 103 -25.66 -3.85 7.41
CA LYS A 103 -25.29 -4.10 8.80
C LYS A 103 -24.50 -5.39 8.85
N PHE A 104 -23.48 -5.40 9.69
CA PHE A 104 -22.56 -6.52 9.80
C PHE A 104 -22.57 -7.06 11.22
N SER A 105 -22.73 -8.39 11.37
CA SER A 105 -22.42 -9.08 12.60
C SER A 105 -21.00 -9.62 12.48
N PHE A 106 -20.14 -9.30 13.45
CA PHE A 106 -18.73 -9.66 13.38
C PHE A 106 -18.15 -10.03 14.74
N LEU A 107 -17.06 -10.77 14.71
CA LEU A 107 -16.23 -11.07 15.87
C LEU A 107 -14.98 -10.21 15.81
N ARG A 108 -14.53 -9.74 16.95
CA ARG A 108 -13.31 -8.92 17.09
C ARG A 108 -12.42 -9.48 18.18
N PHE A 109 -11.12 -9.57 17.87
CA PHE A 109 -10.10 -9.87 18.87
C PHE A 109 -9.78 -8.61 19.67
N GLU A 110 -9.83 -8.71 20.99
CA GLU A 110 -9.49 -7.62 21.91
C GLU A 110 -8.58 -8.15 23.00
N ASP A 111 -7.59 -7.34 23.38
CA ASP A 111 -6.72 -7.63 24.51
C ASP A 111 -7.58 -7.83 25.77
N ASN A 112 -7.38 -8.97 26.46
CA ASN A 112 -8.12 -9.30 27.68
C ASN A 112 -7.46 -8.74 28.96
N GLY A 113 -6.32 -8.01 28.83
CA GLY A 113 -5.59 -7.44 29.95
C GLY A 113 -4.77 -8.48 30.77
N GLU A 114 -4.79 -9.75 30.37
CA GLU A 114 -4.09 -10.87 31.03
C GLU A 114 -2.96 -11.46 30.17
N GLY A 115 -2.55 -10.71 29.12
CA GLY A 115 -1.55 -11.17 28.14
C GLY A 115 -2.10 -12.12 27.09
N GLY A 116 -3.42 -12.09 26.85
CA GLY A 116 -4.10 -12.85 25.82
C GLY A 116 -5.20 -12.04 25.15
N TYR A 117 -6.02 -12.70 24.32
CA TYR A 117 -7.10 -12.04 23.58
C TYR A 117 -8.43 -12.75 23.80
N SER A 118 -9.49 -11.95 23.85
CA SER A 118 -10.86 -12.40 23.84
C SER A 118 -11.46 -12.17 22.45
N LEU A 119 -12.29 -13.09 21.98
CA LEU A 119 -13.04 -12.95 20.74
C LEU A 119 -14.48 -12.55 21.07
N ASN A 120 -14.81 -11.30 20.85
CA ASN A 120 -16.08 -10.71 21.24
C ASN A 120 -16.98 -10.47 20.01
N ALA A 121 -18.29 -10.69 20.19
CA ALA A 121 -19.27 -10.50 19.13
C ALA A 121 -19.86 -9.07 19.15
N TYR A 122 -19.99 -8.49 17.97
CA TYR A 122 -20.47 -7.13 17.76
C TYR A 122 -21.45 -7.04 16.60
N GLU A 123 -22.26 -5.98 16.65
CA GLU A 123 -23.07 -5.51 15.53
C GLU A 123 -22.57 -4.13 15.10
N SER A 124 -22.42 -3.93 13.80
CA SER A 124 -22.03 -2.62 13.27
C SER A 124 -23.18 -1.61 13.32
N GLY A 125 -22.83 -0.33 13.22
CA GLY A 125 -23.77 0.67 12.73
C GLY A 125 -24.24 0.34 11.29
N THR A 126 -25.08 1.21 10.74
CA THR A 126 -25.46 1.06 9.33
C THR A 126 -24.39 1.69 8.44
N ALA A 127 -23.70 0.86 7.65
CA ALA A 127 -22.81 1.31 6.59
C ALA A 127 -23.63 1.55 5.32
N MET A 128 -23.75 2.78 4.91
CA MET A 128 -24.42 3.15 3.66
C MET A 128 -23.37 3.39 2.57
N SER A 129 -23.43 2.57 1.51
CA SER A 129 -22.53 2.76 0.37
C SER A 129 -22.68 4.17 -0.20
N SER A 130 -21.60 4.91 -0.23
CA SER A 130 -21.59 6.30 -0.68
C SER A 130 -20.25 6.66 -1.31
N VAL A 131 -20.23 7.77 -2.01
CA VAL A 131 -19.00 8.42 -2.44
C VAL A 131 -18.34 9.05 -1.22
N HIS A 132 -17.07 8.79 -1.02
CA HIS A 132 -16.26 9.35 0.06
C HIS A 132 -14.86 9.72 -0.45
N ILE A 133 -14.13 10.51 0.33
CA ILE A 133 -12.77 10.90 -0.03
C ILE A 133 -11.87 9.68 0.03
N TYR A 134 -11.05 9.51 -1.00
CA TYR A 134 -10.04 8.45 -1.06
C TYR A 134 -8.78 8.90 -0.34
N ASP A 135 -8.48 8.29 0.79
CA ASP A 135 -7.24 8.46 1.53
C ASP A 135 -6.39 7.18 1.41
N PRO A 136 -5.24 7.23 0.72
CA PRO A 136 -4.35 6.07 0.57
C PRO A 136 -3.50 5.79 1.81
N VAL A 137 -3.49 6.67 2.81
CA VAL A 137 -2.83 6.44 4.09
C VAL A 137 -3.75 5.57 4.95
N LEU A 138 -3.54 4.25 4.91
CA LEU A 138 -4.36 3.31 5.67
C LEU A 138 -4.08 3.39 7.19
N HIS A 139 -2.83 3.69 7.55
CA HIS A 139 -2.41 3.90 8.93
C HIS A 139 -1.14 4.73 8.98
N ALA A 140 -1.04 5.60 9.98
CA ALA A 140 0.18 6.30 10.33
C ALA A 140 0.29 6.43 11.84
N SER A 141 1.47 6.13 12.39
CA SER A 141 1.75 6.27 13.82
C SER A 141 3.23 6.50 14.08
N ILE A 142 3.53 7.03 15.28
CA ILE A 142 4.90 7.21 15.76
C ILE A 142 5.13 6.20 16.87
N LEU A 143 6.09 5.33 16.66
CA LEU A 143 6.54 4.34 17.63
C LEU A 143 7.72 4.90 18.40
N THR A 144 7.61 5.00 19.71
CA THR A 144 8.69 5.49 20.59
C THR A 144 9.19 4.31 21.42
N ASP A 145 10.52 4.13 21.49
CA ASP A 145 11.09 3.13 22.37
C ASP A 145 10.91 3.57 23.84
N PRO A 146 10.19 2.80 24.66
CA PRO A 146 9.99 3.14 26.06
C PRO A 146 11.28 3.19 26.88
N ASP A 147 12.32 2.48 26.44
CA ASP A 147 13.64 2.44 27.08
C ASP A 147 14.56 3.57 26.58
N ASN A 148 14.26 4.14 25.40
CA ASN A 148 15.01 5.23 24.79
C ASN A 148 14.09 6.18 24.04
N SER A 149 13.56 7.18 24.68
CA SER A 149 12.61 8.12 24.10
C SER A 149 13.13 8.97 22.93
N SER A 150 14.45 8.95 22.69
CA SER A 150 15.04 9.60 21.51
C SER A 150 14.96 8.71 20.24
N THR A 151 14.74 7.39 20.40
CA THR A 151 14.49 6.49 19.27
C THR A 151 13.02 6.53 18.93
N LYS A 152 12.72 7.20 17.82
CA LYS A 152 11.35 7.34 17.29
C LYS A 152 11.30 6.83 15.86
N SER A 153 10.33 6.00 15.56
CA SER A 153 10.10 5.49 14.22
C SER A 153 8.74 5.91 13.70
N GLY A 154 8.66 6.39 12.47
CA GLY A 154 7.39 6.50 11.77
C GLY A 154 6.95 5.12 11.28
N TYR A 155 5.69 4.78 11.44
CA TYR A 155 5.07 3.63 10.78
C TYR A 155 3.99 4.13 9.84
N LEU A 156 4.15 3.89 8.54
CA LEU A 156 3.24 4.33 7.48
C LEU A 156 2.77 3.12 6.67
N VAL A 157 1.47 2.86 6.66
CA VAL A 157 0.83 1.89 5.75
C VAL A 157 0.22 2.67 4.59
N TYR A 158 0.76 2.47 3.38
CA TYR A 158 0.43 3.27 2.21
C TYR A 158 -0.09 2.41 1.06
N GLU A 159 -1.36 2.62 0.66
CA GLU A 159 -2.07 1.74 -0.28
C GLU A 159 -1.69 1.98 -1.74
N SER A 160 -1.53 3.25 -2.15
CA SER A 160 -1.35 3.58 -3.57
C SER A 160 -0.72 4.95 -3.76
N PHE A 161 0.10 5.09 -4.78
CA PHE A 161 0.63 6.38 -5.22
C PHE A 161 -0.39 7.07 -6.14
N ASP A 162 -1.16 7.99 -5.56
CA ASP A 162 -2.19 8.77 -6.27
C ASP A 162 -1.95 10.27 -6.08
N LEU A 163 -1.60 10.96 -7.16
CA LEU A 163 -1.31 12.41 -7.15
C LEU A 163 -2.46 13.26 -6.61
N ASN A 164 -3.70 12.84 -6.85
CA ASN A 164 -4.85 13.60 -6.37
C ASN A 164 -5.09 13.46 -4.87
N SER A 165 -4.38 12.54 -4.23
CA SER A 165 -4.40 12.31 -2.78
C SER A 165 -3.07 12.67 -2.12
N GLN A 166 -2.25 13.50 -2.77
CA GLN A 166 -0.93 13.91 -2.29
C GLN A 166 -0.99 14.59 -0.93
N GLU A 167 -2.03 15.36 -0.64
CA GLU A 167 -2.19 16.09 0.61
C GLU A 167 -2.14 15.19 1.85
N PHE A 168 -2.72 13.98 1.81
CA PHE A 168 -2.70 13.03 2.93
C PHE A 168 -1.30 12.50 3.23
N LEU A 169 -0.51 12.26 2.17
CA LEU A 169 0.88 11.85 2.31
C LEU A 169 1.73 13.01 2.85
N GLU A 170 1.54 14.23 2.34
CA GLU A 170 2.27 15.44 2.80
C GLU A 170 2.01 15.72 4.27
N GLU A 171 0.75 15.67 4.73
CA GLU A 171 0.41 15.83 6.15
C GLU A 171 1.11 14.78 7.00
N THR A 172 1.05 13.51 6.61
CA THR A 172 1.70 12.42 7.34
C THR A 172 3.22 12.60 7.42
N ILE A 173 3.86 12.95 6.32
CA ILE A 173 5.31 13.19 6.27
C ILE A 173 5.69 14.41 7.12
N LYS A 174 4.88 15.44 7.12
CA LYS A 174 5.07 16.62 7.98
C LYS A 174 4.97 16.25 9.47
N ASP A 175 3.98 15.49 9.87
CA ASP A 175 3.84 15.01 11.24
C ASP A 175 5.05 14.19 11.69
N PHE A 176 5.58 13.34 10.82
CA PHE A 176 6.80 12.57 11.07
C PHE A 176 8.04 13.47 11.21
N ALA A 177 8.19 14.47 10.36
CA ALA A 177 9.28 15.44 10.45
C ALA A 177 9.21 16.26 11.75
N GLU A 178 8.01 16.73 12.13
CA GLU A 178 7.79 17.48 13.38
C GLU A 178 8.06 16.62 14.63
N ALA A 179 7.75 15.33 14.56
CA ALA A 179 8.06 14.39 15.63
C ALA A 179 9.56 14.06 15.75
N GLY A 180 10.34 14.31 14.68
CA GLY A 180 11.76 14.01 14.63
C GLY A 180 12.05 12.51 14.64
N ILE A 181 11.39 11.77 13.76
CA ILE A 181 11.67 10.33 13.59
C ILE A 181 13.08 10.12 13.05
N THR A 182 13.73 9.04 13.47
CA THR A 182 15.07 8.64 12.99
C THR A 182 15.00 7.50 11.99
N ASP A 183 13.93 6.74 12.00
CA ASP A 183 13.70 5.57 11.15
C ASP A 183 12.27 5.60 10.62
N LEU A 184 12.08 5.09 9.41
CA LEU A 184 10.74 4.91 8.82
C LEU A 184 10.49 3.42 8.57
N ILE A 185 9.34 2.93 9.00
CA ILE A 185 8.80 1.64 8.60
C ILE A 185 7.69 1.92 7.59
N LEU A 186 7.96 1.67 6.33
CA LEU A 186 7.04 1.89 5.21
C LEU A 186 6.39 0.57 4.79
N ASP A 187 5.11 0.42 5.07
CA ASP A 187 4.36 -0.78 4.76
C ASP A 187 3.67 -0.63 3.39
N LEU A 188 4.23 -1.31 2.41
CA LEU A 188 3.77 -1.31 1.02
C LEU A 188 3.09 -2.64 0.63
N ARG A 189 2.69 -3.45 1.59
CA ARG A 189 2.08 -4.77 1.38
C ARG A 189 0.87 -4.78 0.45
N PHE A 190 0.09 -3.71 0.42
CA PHE A 190 -1.10 -3.54 -0.43
C PHE A 190 -0.87 -2.54 -1.57
N ASN A 191 0.37 -2.08 -1.77
CA ASN A 191 0.68 -1.03 -2.72
C ASN A 191 1.10 -1.60 -4.09
N ALA A 192 0.20 -1.58 -5.05
CA ALA A 192 0.44 -2.00 -6.43
C ALA A 192 1.13 -0.92 -7.30
N GLY A 193 1.60 0.16 -6.69
CA GLY A 193 2.25 1.26 -7.40
C GLY A 193 1.34 2.48 -7.59
N GLY A 194 1.43 3.10 -8.77
CA GLY A 194 0.67 4.30 -9.13
C GLY A 194 1.55 5.39 -9.75
N ALA A 195 1.38 6.62 -9.32
CA ALA A 195 2.06 7.78 -9.87
C ALA A 195 3.55 7.79 -9.52
N VAL A 196 4.39 7.73 -10.55
CA VAL A 196 5.85 7.76 -10.42
C VAL A 196 6.34 9.07 -9.77
N ALA A 197 5.71 10.20 -10.07
CA ALA A 197 6.08 11.48 -9.49
C ALA A 197 5.97 11.46 -7.96
N GLN A 198 4.88 10.90 -7.42
CA GLN A 198 4.66 10.81 -5.98
C GLN A 198 5.63 9.83 -5.30
N SER A 199 5.94 8.67 -5.95
CA SER A 199 6.93 7.74 -5.41
C SER A 199 8.34 8.35 -5.36
N ARG A 200 8.70 9.18 -6.35
CA ARG A 200 9.95 9.95 -6.34
C ARG A 200 9.97 10.99 -5.24
N TRP A 201 8.87 11.71 -5.05
CA TRP A 201 8.71 12.69 -3.97
C TRP A 201 8.90 12.03 -2.58
N LEU A 202 8.20 10.92 -2.32
CA LEU A 202 8.38 10.16 -1.07
C LEU A 202 9.82 9.65 -0.91
N SER A 203 10.42 9.14 -1.99
CA SER A 203 11.83 8.72 -1.97
C SER A 203 12.75 9.88 -1.64
N GLY A 204 12.45 11.09 -2.09
CA GLY A 204 13.17 12.32 -1.75
C GLY A 204 13.07 12.66 -0.26
N CYS A 205 11.86 12.57 0.31
CA CYS A 205 11.65 12.78 1.75
C CYS A 205 12.51 11.83 2.59
N ILE A 206 12.65 10.58 2.15
CA ILE A 206 13.44 9.54 2.81
C ILE A 206 14.94 9.77 2.61
N ALA A 207 15.36 10.04 1.37
CA ALA A 207 16.76 10.19 1.01
C ALA A 207 17.44 11.44 1.61
N GLY A 208 16.65 12.46 1.94
CA GLY A 208 17.09 13.72 2.50
C GLY A 208 17.66 14.72 1.48
N ALA A 209 17.72 15.99 1.89
CA ALA A 209 18.04 17.13 1.04
C ALA A 209 19.38 17.02 0.31
N ALA A 210 20.37 16.36 0.91
CA ALA A 210 21.69 16.16 0.29
C ALA A 210 21.66 15.31 -1.00
N ASN A 211 20.55 14.61 -1.24
CA ASN A 211 20.39 13.71 -2.39
C ASN A 211 19.42 14.25 -3.46
N TYR A 212 18.69 15.34 -3.21
CA TYR A 212 17.61 15.79 -4.11
C TYR A 212 18.05 15.99 -5.56
N SER A 213 19.19 16.60 -5.80
CA SER A 213 19.69 16.90 -7.16
C SER A 213 20.44 15.75 -7.83
N LYS A 214 20.67 14.64 -7.13
CA LYS A 214 21.40 13.50 -7.68
C LYS A 214 20.51 12.68 -8.62
N PRO A 215 21.04 12.18 -9.75
CA PRO A 215 20.36 11.16 -10.54
C PRO A 215 20.13 9.88 -9.70
N VAL A 216 18.90 9.40 -9.65
CA VAL A 216 18.53 8.23 -8.84
C VAL A 216 17.95 7.09 -9.65
N THR A 217 17.36 7.43 -10.79
CA THR A 217 16.75 6.45 -11.69
C THR A 217 17.03 6.85 -13.12
N LYS A 218 17.57 5.93 -13.89
CA LYS A 218 17.66 6.05 -15.34
C LYS A 218 16.44 5.40 -15.97
N VAL A 219 15.73 6.17 -16.76
CA VAL A 219 14.61 5.73 -17.58
C VAL A 219 15.10 5.39 -18.97
N VAL A 220 14.67 4.29 -19.51
CA VAL A 220 14.96 3.86 -20.89
C VAL A 220 13.64 3.68 -21.63
N TYR A 221 13.40 4.54 -22.61
CA TYR A 221 12.17 4.50 -23.41
C TYR A 221 12.24 3.46 -24.54
N ASN A 222 11.08 3.11 -25.12
CA ASN A 222 10.98 2.12 -26.18
C ASN A 222 11.75 2.50 -27.46
N ASP A 223 12.02 3.79 -27.68
CA ASP A 223 12.83 4.31 -28.78
C ASP A 223 14.36 4.31 -28.46
N ASN A 224 14.75 3.73 -27.34
CA ASN A 224 16.09 3.70 -26.77
C ASN A 224 16.62 5.07 -26.30
N SER A 225 15.81 6.13 -26.27
CA SER A 225 16.17 7.35 -25.59
C SER A 225 16.23 7.12 -24.08
N THR A 226 17.01 7.94 -23.38
CA THR A 226 17.18 7.82 -21.92
C THR A 226 17.04 9.15 -21.22
N GLU A 227 16.54 9.10 -20.00
CA GLU A 227 16.41 10.24 -19.11
C GLU A 227 16.87 9.87 -17.71
N ASP A 228 17.55 10.78 -17.02
CA ASP A 228 17.95 10.60 -15.63
C ASP A 228 16.97 11.37 -14.72
N TRP A 229 16.23 10.63 -13.90
CA TRP A 229 15.33 11.21 -12.91
C TRP A 229 16.06 11.47 -11.59
N LYS A 230 15.64 12.54 -10.92
CA LYS A 230 16.11 12.95 -9.60
C LYS A 230 14.99 12.88 -8.59
N PHE A 231 15.31 13.09 -7.32
CA PHE A 231 14.29 13.19 -6.28
C PHE A 231 13.61 14.57 -6.25
N ASP A 232 14.40 15.66 -6.49
CA ASP A 232 13.91 17.02 -6.55
C ASP A 232 13.08 17.22 -7.79
N TYR A 233 11.98 17.02 -7.99
CA TYR A 233 11.42 17.25 -8.96
C TYR A 233 10.45 17.68 -9.41
N GLY A 234 10.32 18.58 -9.49
CA GLY A 234 9.44 19.28 -10.37
C GLY A 234 9.44 18.70 -11.76
N TYR A 235 8.33 18.27 -12.23
CA TYR A 235 8.06 18.40 -13.62
C TYR A 235 7.96 19.90 -13.87
N SER A 236 9.01 20.51 -14.41
CA SER A 236 9.13 21.95 -14.59
C SER A 236 8.12 22.57 -15.58
N ASN A 237 7.25 21.76 -16.14
CA ASN A 237 6.23 22.17 -17.11
C ASN A 237 4.83 21.58 -16.81
N ASP A 238 4.67 20.94 -15.65
CA ASP A 238 3.40 20.30 -15.30
C ASP A 238 2.70 21.09 -14.19
N THR A 239 1.41 21.32 -14.36
CA THR A 239 0.54 21.94 -13.36
C THR A 239 0.38 21.10 -12.10
N ASP A 240 0.87 19.86 -12.14
CA ASP A 240 0.85 18.87 -11.06
C ASP A 240 2.20 18.75 -10.33
N ALA A 241 3.03 19.79 -10.39
CA ALA A 241 4.33 19.80 -9.70
C ALA A 241 4.13 19.63 -8.20
N LEU A 242 4.54 18.48 -7.69
CA LEU A 242 4.72 18.28 -6.25
C LEU A 242 5.82 19.21 -5.77
N GLY A 243 5.63 19.88 -4.64
CA GLY A 243 6.65 20.73 -4.03
C GLY A 243 7.95 19.99 -3.74
N LEU A 244 8.96 20.69 -3.22
CA LEU A 244 10.17 20.03 -2.76
C LEU A 244 9.82 19.00 -1.69
N PRO A 245 10.49 17.82 -1.69
CA PRO A 245 10.31 16.84 -0.63
C PRO A 245 10.66 17.43 0.75
N THR A 246 9.92 17.05 1.78
CA THR A 246 10.25 17.35 3.17
C THR A 246 11.37 16.43 3.62
N ASP A 247 12.50 16.96 4.05
CA ASP A 247 13.61 16.15 4.57
C ASP A 247 13.23 15.55 5.94
N LEU A 248 13.15 14.23 6.00
CA LEU A 248 12.86 13.51 7.24
C LEU A 248 14.09 13.28 8.12
N GLY A 249 15.31 13.48 7.59
CA GLY A 249 16.56 13.25 8.32
C GLY A 249 16.75 11.80 8.79
N LEU A 250 16.31 10.84 8.02
CA LEU A 250 16.30 9.43 8.41
C LEU A 250 17.68 8.78 8.34
N ASP A 251 17.96 7.90 9.29
CA ASP A 251 19.12 7.02 9.28
C ASP A 251 18.86 5.75 8.44
N ARG A 252 17.63 5.23 8.46
CA ARG A 252 17.27 3.95 7.84
C ARG A 252 15.81 3.92 7.38
N LEU A 253 15.55 3.06 6.38
CA LEU A 253 14.21 2.69 5.93
C LEU A 253 14.01 1.17 6.09
N PHE A 254 12.93 0.78 6.73
CA PHE A 254 12.39 -0.57 6.71
C PHE A 254 11.18 -0.61 5.78
N VAL A 255 11.15 -1.56 4.85
CA VAL A 255 10.01 -1.71 3.93
C VAL A 255 9.36 -3.06 4.15
N ILE A 256 8.07 -3.03 4.49
CA ILE A 256 7.28 -4.26 4.57
C ILE A 256 6.66 -4.51 3.20
N THR A 257 7.00 -5.63 2.59
CA THR A 257 6.60 -5.97 1.23
C THR A 257 5.76 -7.23 1.14
N SER A 258 4.95 -7.32 0.12
CA SER A 258 4.25 -8.54 -0.28
C SER A 258 4.33 -8.72 -1.80
N TYR A 259 3.78 -9.82 -2.28
CA TYR A 259 3.60 -10.08 -3.70
C TYR A 259 2.79 -8.98 -4.44
N ASN A 260 1.95 -8.23 -3.71
CA ASN A 260 1.20 -7.12 -4.28
C ASN A 260 2.02 -5.81 -4.38
N THR A 261 3.20 -5.75 -3.78
CA THR A 261 4.08 -4.58 -3.87
C THR A 261 4.64 -4.49 -5.28
N ALA A 262 4.29 -3.45 -6.05
CA ALA A 262 4.59 -3.38 -7.48
C ALA A 262 4.94 -1.97 -7.98
N SER A 263 5.62 -1.88 -9.12
CA SER A 263 5.76 -0.67 -9.94
C SER A 263 6.35 0.53 -9.16
N ALA A 264 5.60 1.63 -8.96
CA ALA A 264 6.06 2.81 -8.24
C ALA A 264 6.49 2.50 -6.78
N ALA A 265 5.91 1.48 -6.15
CA ALA A 265 6.34 1.00 -4.84
C ALA A 265 7.73 0.34 -4.89
N GLU A 266 8.00 -0.45 -5.93
CA GLU A 266 9.32 -1.04 -6.16
C GLU A 266 10.35 0.02 -6.57
N LEU A 267 9.89 1.09 -7.24
CA LEU A 267 10.75 2.21 -7.61
C LEU A 267 11.30 2.95 -6.37
N VAL A 268 10.52 3.13 -5.30
CA VAL A 268 10.99 3.67 -4.01
C VAL A 268 12.17 2.83 -3.51
N ILE A 269 11.99 1.52 -3.43
CA ILE A 269 13.02 0.59 -2.95
C ILE A 269 14.28 0.64 -3.83
N SER A 270 14.08 0.51 -5.14
CA SER A 270 15.17 0.46 -6.11
C SER A 270 15.98 1.77 -6.14
N SER A 271 15.31 2.92 -6.14
CA SER A 271 15.94 4.23 -6.16
C SER A 271 16.82 4.46 -4.94
N LEU A 272 16.32 4.16 -3.74
CA LEU A 272 17.05 4.33 -2.49
C LEU A 272 18.23 3.35 -2.36
N LYS A 273 18.05 2.08 -2.72
CA LYS A 273 19.16 1.11 -2.80
C LYS A 273 20.22 1.55 -3.84
N GLY A 274 19.81 2.27 -4.87
CA GLY A 274 20.70 2.80 -5.92
C GLY A 274 21.67 3.86 -5.43
N ILE A 275 21.35 4.59 -4.38
CA ILE A 275 22.19 5.64 -3.76
C ILE A 275 22.83 5.19 -2.46
N ASP A 276 22.82 3.90 -2.17
CA ASP A 276 23.35 3.32 -0.91
C ASP A 276 22.62 3.82 0.36
N PHE A 277 21.37 4.29 0.23
CA PHE A 277 20.57 4.57 1.40
C PHE A 277 20.26 3.24 2.14
N PRO A 278 20.38 3.19 3.48
CA PRO A 278 20.12 1.96 4.23
C PRO A 278 18.65 1.54 4.15
N VAL A 279 18.36 0.57 3.30
CA VAL A 279 17.02 0.00 3.10
C VAL A 279 17.04 -1.47 3.50
N LYS A 280 16.18 -1.85 4.44
CA LYS A 280 15.94 -3.24 4.81
C LYS A 280 14.51 -3.65 4.46
N MET A 281 14.36 -4.72 3.71
CA MET A 281 13.07 -5.27 3.30
C MET A 281 12.71 -6.47 4.16
N ILE A 282 11.46 -6.48 4.65
CA ILE A 282 10.91 -7.55 5.48
C ILE A 282 9.57 -7.98 4.89
N GLY A 283 9.33 -9.27 4.77
CA GLY A 283 8.06 -9.79 4.27
C GLY A 283 8.22 -10.77 3.14
N CYS A 284 7.63 -10.49 1.98
CA CYS A 284 7.68 -11.36 0.82
C CYS A 284 8.32 -10.66 -0.38
N ARG A 285 8.71 -11.45 -1.38
CA ARG A 285 9.17 -10.97 -2.66
C ARG A 285 8.08 -10.11 -3.34
N THR A 286 8.49 -9.02 -3.98
CA THR A 286 7.58 -8.12 -4.68
C THR A 286 7.13 -8.69 -6.04
N GLU A 287 6.22 -8.00 -6.73
CA GLU A 287 5.68 -8.41 -8.05
C GLU A 287 6.72 -8.44 -9.17
N GLY A 288 7.61 -7.46 -9.22
CA GLY A 288 8.65 -7.37 -10.25
C GLY A 288 8.28 -6.51 -11.46
N LYS A 289 7.44 -5.50 -11.29
CA LYS A 289 7.05 -4.58 -12.37
C LYS A 289 8.06 -3.44 -12.50
N ASN A 290 9.15 -3.66 -13.24
CA ASN A 290 10.22 -2.69 -13.52
C ASN A 290 9.96 -1.80 -14.75
N VAL A 291 8.72 -1.74 -15.23
CA VAL A 291 8.30 -0.97 -16.39
C VAL A 291 7.25 0.06 -16.01
N GLY A 292 7.18 1.14 -16.81
CA GLY A 292 6.20 2.20 -16.63
C GLY A 292 5.38 2.46 -17.90
N MET A 293 4.30 3.16 -17.69
CA MET A 293 3.31 3.50 -18.70
C MET A 293 3.19 4.99 -18.85
N THR A 294 3.08 5.47 -20.10
CA THR A 294 2.66 6.83 -20.38
C THR A 294 1.16 6.83 -20.64
N VAL A 295 0.42 7.51 -19.78
CA VAL A 295 -1.01 7.63 -19.91
C VAL A 295 -1.34 8.75 -20.88
N SER A 296 -2.17 8.47 -21.87
CA SER A 296 -2.69 9.47 -22.82
C SER A 296 -4.19 9.30 -22.99
N GLU A 297 -4.89 10.39 -23.24
CA GLU A 297 -6.33 10.39 -23.49
C GLU A 297 -6.65 10.88 -24.90
N THR A 298 -7.70 10.34 -25.47
CA THR A 298 -8.26 10.79 -26.75
C THR A 298 -9.78 10.73 -26.71
N THR A 299 -10.41 11.54 -27.57
CA THR A 299 -11.86 11.51 -27.76
C THR A 299 -12.17 11.00 -29.17
N TYR A 300 -12.96 9.95 -29.26
CA TYR A 300 -13.44 9.41 -30.53
C TYR A 300 -14.96 9.24 -30.49
N SER A 301 -15.65 9.78 -31.48
CA SER A 301 -17.14 9.77 -31.56
C SER A 301 -17.85 10.25 -30.28
N GLY A 302 -17.32 11.29 -29.62
CA GLY A 302 -17.86 11.83 -28.37
C GLY A 302 -17.60 11.00 -27.12
N ARG A 303 -16.81 9.93 -27.21
CA ARG A 303 -16.41 9.06 -26.09
C ARG A 303 -14.94 9.30 -25.77
N ARG A 304 -14.57 9.38 -24.48
CA ARG A 304 -13.18 9.50 -24.03
C ARG A 304 -12.57 8.14 -23.82
N PHE A 305 -11.34 7.97 -24.26
CA PHE A 305 -10.57 6.75 -24.09
C PHE A 305 -9.21 7.09 -23.48
N GLN A 306 -8.80 6.33 -22.50
CA GLN A 306 -7.47 6.40 -21.91
C GLN A 306 -6.64 5.23 -22.41
N PHE A 307 -5.41 5.53 -22.84
CA PHE A 307 -4.43 4.56 -23.29
C PHE A 307 -3.26 4.56 -22.33
N SER A 308 -2.85 3.40 -21.88
CA SER A 308 -1.74 3.22 -20.94
C SER A 308 -0.76 2.17 -21.47
N PRO A 309 -0.05 2.44 -22.58
CA PRO A 309 0.96 1.52 -23.10
C PRO A 309 2.19 1.51 -22.17
N VAL A 310 2.87 0.36 -22.10
CA VAL A 310 4.21 0.30 -21.54
C VAL A 310 5.16 1.05 -22.47
N THR A 311 5.77 2.12 -21.97
CA THR A 311 6.61 3.00 -22.79
C THR A 311 8.05 3.10 -22.33
N PHE A 312 8.35 2.69 -21.11
CA PHE A 312 9.69 2.74 -20.57
C PHE A 312 9.94 1.66 -19.52
N TRP A 313 11.19 1.47 -19.20
CA TRP A 313 11.68 0.67 -18.09
C TRP A 313 12.72 1.45 -17.30
N VAL A 314 12.99 1.02 -16.06
CA VAL A 314 13.81 1.78 -15.12
C VAL A 314 15.02 1.00 -14.65
N ARG A 315 16.11 1.75 -14.40
CA ARG A 315 17.30 1.28 -13.67
C ARG A 315 17.63 2.29 -12.59
N ASN A 316 18.10 1.83 -11.46
CA ASN A 316 18.57 2.73 -10.41
C ASN A 316 19.93 3.38 -10.75
N ALA A 317 20.42 4.26 -9.89
CA ALA A 317 21.69 4.98 -10.10
C ALA A 317 22.92 4.07 -10.32
N LYS A 318 22.87 2.81 -9.86
CA LYS A 318 23.90 1.79 -10.09
C LYS A 318 23.70 0.98 -11.36
N GLY A 319 22.68 1.31 -12.14
CA GLY A 319 22.32 0.61 -13.36
C GLY A 319 21.53 -0.69 -13.15
N TRP A 320 21.16 -1.03 -11.92
CA TRP A 320 20.35 -2.20 -11.62
C TRP A 320 18.86 -1.92 -11.87
N GLY A 321 18.21 -2.79 -12.59
CA GLY A 321 16.78 -2.74 -12.93
C GLY A 321 16.24 -4.12 -13.31
N ASP A 322 17.03 -5.16 -13.08
CA ASP A 322 16.68 -6.54 -13.43
C ASP A 322 15.92 -7.20 -12.26
N TYR A 323 14.74 -6.67 -11.96
CA TYR A 323 13.85 -7.22 -10.95
C TYR A 323 12.47 -7.62 -11.52
N LYS A 324 12.44 -8.04 -12.78
CA LYS A 324 11.20 -8.50 -13.44
C LYS A 324 10.51 -9.69 -12.75
N ASP A 325 11.21 -10.41 -11.91
CA ASP A 325 10.70 -11.55 -11.12
C ASP A 325 10.51 -11.18 -9.64
N GLY A 326 10.57 -9.89 -9.31
CA GLY A 326 10.43 -9.35 -7.97
C GLY A 326 11.74 -8.94 -7.33
N ILE A 327 11.64 -8.13 -6.29
CA ILE A 327 12.74 -7.78 -5.40
C ILE A 327 12.63 -8.69 -4.17
N GLU A 328 13.67 -9.46 -3.91
CA GLU A 328 13.72 -10.36 -2.75
C GLU A 328 13.86 -9.54 -1.47
N PRO A 329 13.11 -9.85 -0.40
CA PRO A 329 13.30 -9.23 0.90
C PRO A 329 14.62 -9.69 1.53
N ASP A 330 15.15 -8.86 2.42
CA ASP A 330 16.32 -9.23 3.22
C ASP A 330 15.94 -10.26 4.31
N GLU A 331 14.68 -10.23 4.76
CA GLU A 331 14.12 -11.20 5.69
C GLU A 331 12.70 -11.61 5.28
N TYR A 332 12.52 -12.91 5.10
CA TYR A 332 11.21 -13.51 4.88
C TYR A 332 10.48 -13.70 6.21
N VAL A 333 9.21 -13.34 6.24
CA VAL A 333 8.37 -13.54 7.44
C VAL A 333 7.93 -15.00 7.59
N ASN A 334 7.94 -15.78 6.50
CA ASN A 334 7.68 -17.22 6.55
C ASN A 334 8.95 -18.05 6.72
N ASN A 335 8.89 -18.99 7.65
CA ASN A 335 10.06 -19.79 8.04
C ASN A 335 10.52 -20.84 7.02
N ASP A 336 9.77 -21.10 5.94
CA ASP A 336 10.06 -22.24 5.05
C ASP A 336 10.57 -21.86 3.67
N ASN A 337 10.82 -20.58 3.36
CA ASN A 337 11.36 -20.12 2.07
C ASN A 337 10.63 -20.62 0.80
N THR A 338 9.49 -21.27 0.98
CA THR A 338 8.67 -21.80 -0.10
C THR A 338 7.41 -20.95 -0.21
N LEU A 339 7.56 -19.78 -0.82
CA LEU A 339 6.40 -18.91 -1.05
C LEU A 339 5.53 -19.50 -2.14
N THR A 340 4.45 -20.10 -1.74
CA THR A 340 3.27 -20.16 -2.61
C THR A 340 2.53 -18.82 -2.49
N THR A 341 1.71 -18.47 -3.48
CA THR A 341 0.84 -17.29 -3.41
C THR A 341 -0.04 -17.29 -2.16
N ASP A 342 -0.35 -18.44 -1.63
CA ASP A 342 -1.10 -18.65 -0.39
C ASP A 342 -0.32 -18.25 0.86
N ASP A 343 1.01 -18.38 0.84
CA ASP A 343 1.87 -18.06 1.99
C ASP A 343 2.11 -16.55 2.10
N ALA A 344 2.20 -15.83 0.99
CA ALA A 344 2.30 -14.38 0.99
C ALA A 344 1.05 -13.73 1.59
N ASP A 345 -0.11 -14.31 1.31
CA ASP A 345 -1.37 -13.89 1.90
C ASP A 345 -1.51 -14.33 3.36
N ASN A 346 -0.87 -15.41 3.77
CA ASN A 346 -0.92 -15.94 5.13
C ASN A 346 -0.11 -15.13 6.14
N VAL A 347 0.90 -14.39 5.72
CA VAL A 347 1.67 -13.53 6.63
C VAL A 347 0.85 -12.33 7.11
N PHE A 348 -0.13 -11.89 6.34
CA PHE A 348 -0.86 -10.66 6.59
C PHE A 348 -2.32 -10.81 6.98
N PRO A 349 -2.99 -11.88 6.63
CA PRO A 349 -4.40 -12.04 6.98
C PRO A 349 -4.62 -12.21 8.47
N TYR A 350 -3.69 -12.85 9.15
CA TYR A 350 -3.86 -13.26 10.55
C TYR A 350 -3.50 -12.19 11.57
N SER A 351 -3.03 -11.01 11.18
CA SER A 351 -3.04 -9.90 12.11
C SER A 351 -4.46 -9.37 12.25
N PHE A 352 -5.24 -10.04 13.06
CA PHE A 352 -6.63 -9.67 13.38
C PHE A 352 -6.70 -8.45 14.30
N SER A 353 -5.70 -7.59 14.27
CA SER A 353 -5.61 -6.45 15.16
C SER A 353 -5.26 -5.19 14.37
N ASP A 354 -5.32 -4.05 15.06
CA ASP A 354 -4.85 -2.79 14.54
C ASP A 354 -3.43 -2.91 13.95
N TRP A 355 -3.15 -2.08 12.96
CA TRP A 355 -1.87 -2.03 12.26
C TRP A 355 -0.65 -1.98 13.19
N GLY A 356 -0.76 -1.22 14.29
CA GLY A 356 0.29 -1.02 15.28
C GLY A 356 0.44 -2.15 16.31
N ASN A 357 -0.39 -3.20 16.28
CA ASN A 357 -0.25 -4.32 17.21
C ASN A 357 0.87 -5.27 16.77
N MET A 358 2.01 -5.17 17.45
CA MET A 358 3.23 -5.93 17.11
C MET A 358 3.11 -7.41 17.39
N ASP A 359 2.24 -7.85 18.28
CA ASP A 359 2.04 -9.30 18.59
C ASP A 359 1.50 -10.07 17.39
N TYR A 360 0.79 -9.38 16.49
CA TYR A 360 0.20 -9.97 15.30
C TYR A 360 0.75 -9.43 13.98
N ASN A 361 1.57 -8.36 14.03
CA ASN A 361 2.25 -7.83 12.87
C ASN A 361 3.74 -8.15 12.95
N ILE A 362 4.08 -9.41 12.66
CA ILE A 362 5.45 -9.94 12.79
C ILE A 362 6.47 -9.10 12.02
N ALA A 363 6.12 -8.62 10.81
CA ALA A 363 7.02 -7.80 10.03
C ALA A 363 7.29 -6.44 10.69
N LEU A 364 6.26 -5.83 11.30
CA LEU A 364 6.41 -4.60 12.09
C LEU A 364 7.24 -4.87 13.36
N GLN A 365 6.96 -5.97 14.06
CA GLN A 365 7.72 -6.39 15.24
C GLN A 365 9.21 -6.53 14.91
N TRP A 366 9.55 -7.20 13.83
CA TRP A 366 10.94 -7.40 13.42
C TRP A 366 11.64 -6.10 13.07
N ALA A 367 10.97 -5.21 12.30
CA ALA A 367 11.51 -3.89 12.01
C ALA A 367 11.76 -3.09 13.30
N TYR A 368 10.81 -3.10 14.22
CA TYR A 368 10.92 -2.41 15.50
C TYR A 368 12.03 -2.98 16.39
N CYS A 369 12.18 -4.31 16.45
CA CYS A 369 13.27 -4.96 17.19
C CYS A 369 14.64 -4.56 16.60
N ASP A 370 14.77 -4.52 15.28
CA ASP A 370 16.02 -4.11 14.63
C ASP A 370 16.35 -2.62 14.89
N ILE A 371 15.35 -1.76 14.98
CA ILE A 371 15.51 -0.33 15.28
C ILE A 371 15.97 -0.15 16.73
N THR A 372 15.33 -0.84 17.66
CA THR A 372 15.52 -0.66 19.11
C THR A 372 16.62 -1.55 19.68
N GLY A 373 17.15 -2.50 18.90
CA GLY A 373 18.12 -3.51 19.37
C GLY A 373 17.52 -4.54 20.33
N LYS A 374 16.19 -4.65 20.39
CA LYS A 374 15.48 -5.62 21.23
C LYS A 374 15.47 -7.00 20.58
N THR A 375 15.35 -8.03 21.41
CA THR A 375 15.22 -9.42 20.92
C THR A 375 13.83 -9.64 20.32
N ARG A 376 13.79 -10.35 19.23
CA ARG A 376 12.55 -10.79 18.54
C ARG A 376 11.81 -11.83 19.34
#